data_bf4262fa3cf86ec30710b396818cbc8e
#
_entry.id   bf4262fa3cf86ec30710b396818cbc8e
#
_cell.length_a   1.000
_cell.length_b   1.000
_cell.length_c   1.000
_cell.angle_alpha   90.00
_cell.angle_beta   90.00
_cell.angle_gamma   90.00
#
_symmetry.space_group_name_H-M   'P 1'
#
loop_
_entity.id
_entity.type
_entity.pdbx_description
1 polymer ?
#
loop_
_entity_poly.entity_id
_entity_poly.type
_entity_poly.pdbx_seq_one_letter_code
_entity_poly.pdbx_strand_id
1 'polypeptide(L)'
;MKKSIILLTLLFITSFAIAQKKEKVKGSKIVTTEIKKIEDFTSLEVLDNVEVFLTKGTECGLEIEADDNLHEAIDIVLNGSTLRIATLKNAFGFKKLSIRITYKDDFKSVIVRNEATITALSEIELDAITFKTYDSSKLFVNSKSTEFTLIMDDKSKAELNSKADKTTITLSKTAKLKALLTSKDLTFDMYQKSESEIEGDVQNLKLRLDNNAKFTGKKLTSRNAEVISEAYTNASLNVSENLILEASGKSEIEVYGDQKIDLKRFVDNAVLMKKPTK
;
A
#
# COMPACT_ATOMS: atom_id res chain seq x y z
N MET A 1 23.60 10.87 46.88
CA MET A 1 24.15 10.35 45.61
C MET A 1 23.98 8.85 45.40
N LYS A 2 24.15 7.95 46.39
CA LYS A 2 23.95 6.49 46.20
C LYS A 2 22.51 6.07 45.85
N LYS A 3 21.49 6.75 46.37
CA LYS A 3 20.06 6.44 46.06
C LYS A 3 19.64 6.84 44.64
N SER A 4 20.25 7.90 44.06
CA SER A 4 19.96 8.33 42.68
C SER A 4 20.56 7.41 41.61
N ILE A 5 21.69 6.76 41.91
CA ILE A 5 22.35 5.78 41.02
C ILE A 5 21.52 4.49 40.94
N ILE A 6 20.93 4.05 42.05
CA ILE A 6 20.07 2.86 42.09
C ILE A 6 18.80 3.08 41.27
N LEU A 7 18.23 4.29 41.27
CA LEU A 7 17.04 4.61 40.47
C LEU A 7 17.37 4.64 38.97
N LEU A 8 18.55 5.11 38.58
CA LEU A 8 18.98 5.15 37.20
C LEU A 8 19.29 3.76 36.63
N THR A 9 19.82 2.84 37.46
CA THR A 9 20.05 1.44 37.05
C THR A 9 18.75 0.64 36.93
N LEU A 10 17.73 0.93 37.74
CA LEU A 10 16.41 0.29 37.60
C LEU A 10 15.68 0.73 36.32
N LEU A 11 15.88 1.97 35.86
CA LEU A 11 15.28 2.46 34.61
C LEU A 11 15.88 1.81 33.36
N PHE A 12 17.12 1.33 33.43
CA PHE A 12 17.82 0.67 32.29
C PHE A 12 17.45 -0.80 32.10
N ILE A 13 16.84 -1.45 33.10
CA ILE A 13 16.50 -2.89 33.06
C ILE A 13 15.16 -3.14 32.34
N THR A 14 14.31 -2.12 32.18
CA THR A 14 12.97 -2.27 31.56
C THR A 14 12.95 -2.18 30.04
N SER A 15 14.09 -2.00 29.37
CA SER A 15 14.14 -1.76 27.92
C SER A 15 14.45 -3.01 27.07
N PHE A 16 14.64 -4.17 27.63
CA PHE A 16 14.76 -5.42 26.88
C PHE A 16 13.37 -6.04 26.64
N ALA A 17 12.54 -5.39 25.82
CA ALA A 17 11.47 -6.09 25.13
C ALA A 17 12.16 -7.07 24.16
N ILE A 18 12.45 -8.27 24.61
CA ILE A 18 12.89 -9.36 23.75
C ILE A 18 11.72 -9.66 22.84
N ALA A 19 11.77 -9.21 21.58
CA ALA A 19 10.90 -9.70 20.54
C ALA A 19 11.12 -11.22 20.47
N GLN A 20 10.20 -11.98 21.06
CA GLN A 20 10.29 -13.44 21.04
C GLN A 20 10.22 -13.89 19.59
N LYS A 21 11.33 -14.42 19.08
CA LYS A 21 11.38 -14.98 17.74
C LYS A 21 10.45 -16.18 17.69
N LYS A 22 9.46 -16.13 16.80
CA LYS A 22 8.49 -17.24 16.61
C LYS A 22 9.25 -18.54 16.37
N GLU A 23 8.78 -19.63 16.98
CA GLU A 23 9.26 -20.97 16.72
C GLU A 23 9.15 -21.30 15.22
N LYS A 24 10.12 -22.03 14.69
CA LYS A 24 10.11 -22.43 13.28
C LYS A 24 9.38 -23.77 13.12
N VAL A 25 8.49 -23.87 12.15
CA VAL A 25 7.82 -25.11 11.75
C VAL A 25 8.05 -25.40 10.28
N LYS A 26 8.48 -26.63 9.95
CA LYS A 26 8.65 -27.08 8.56
C LYS A 26 7.35 -27.71 8.09
N GLY A 27 6.90 -27.34 6.88
CA GLY A 27 5.73 -27.95 6.25
C GLY A 27 5.91 -29.44 5.94
N SER A 28 4.82 -30.20 6.07
CA SER A 28 4.76 -31.64 5.81
C SER A 28 4.75 -31.99 4.32
N LYS A 29 4.42 -31.04 3.45
CA LYS A 29 4.18 -31.21 2.00
C LYS A 29 2.87 -31.92 1.66
N ILE A 30 2.04 -32.26 2.62
CA ILE A 30 0.71 -32.85 2.43
C ILE A 30 -0.30 -31.70 2.55
N VAL A 31 -0.89 -31.29 1.43
CA VAL A 31 -1.82 -30.15 1.41
C VAL A 31 -3.23 -30.64 1.75
N THR A 32 -3.87 -29.94 2.68
CA THR A 32 -5.27 -30.13 3.06
C THR A 32 -6.03 -28.81 3.06
N THR A 33 -7.36 -28.90 3.01
CA THR A 33 -8.25 -27.71 3.00
C THR A 33 -9.13 -27.75 4.25
N GLU A 34 -9.20 -26.62 4.95
CA GLU A 34 -10.08 -26.43 6.10
C GLU A 34 -10.99 -25.21 5.87
N ILE A 35 -12.29 -25.38 6.04
CA ILE A 35 -13.27 -24.29 5.96
C ILE A 35 -13.69 -23.91 7.36
N LYS A 36 -13.51 -22.63 7.71
CA LYS A 36 -13.91 -22.08 9.01
C LYS A 36 -15.09 -21.13 8.82
N LYS A 37 -16.12 -21.31 9.63
CA LYS A 37 -17.16 -20.29 9.78
C LYS A 37 -16.59 -19.14 10.60
N ILE A 38 -16.80 -17.93 10.10
CA ILE A 38 -16.41 -16.69 10.75
C ILE A 38 -17.63 -15.78 10.84
N GLU A 39 -17.66 -14.95 11.86
CA GLU A 39 -18.66 -13.90 11.97
C GLU A 39 -18.37 -12.76 10.97
N ASP A 40 -19.34 -11.87 10.79
CA ASP A 40 -19.23 -10.73 9.90
C ASP A 40 -18.12 -9.78 10.34
N PHE A 41 -17.35 -9.29 9.38
CA PHE A 41 -16.27 -8.34 9.59
C PHE A 41 -16.28 -7.27 8.50
N THR A 42 -15.81 -6.09 8.83
CA THR A 42 -15.70 -4.96 7.88
C THR A 42 -14.25 -4.56 7.61
N SER A 43 -13.32 -5.11 8.35
CA SER A 43 -11.88 -4.83 8.22
C SER A 43 -11.07 -6.12 8.31
N LEU A 44 -9.97 -6.18 7.57
CA LEU A 44 -9.05 -7.31 7.55
C LEU A 44 -7.63 -6.82 7.89
N GLU A 45 -6.95 -7.50 8.81
CA GLU A 45 -5.53 -7.31 9.07
C GLU A 45 -4.78 -8.62 8.85
N VAL A 46 -3.78 -8.61 7.97
CA VAL A 46 -2.96 -9.79 7.63
C VAL A 46 -1.51 -9.51 7.95
N LEU A 47 -0.90 -10.40 8.71
CA LEU A 47 0.48 -10.30 9.17
C LEU A 47 1.28 -11.53 8.76
N ASP A 48 2.60 -11.40 8.88
CA ASP A 48 3.57 -12.47 8.63
C ASP A 48 3.65 -12.89 7.15
N ASN A 49 4.18 -14.06 6.87
CA ASN A 49 4.33 -14.58 5.51
C ASN A 49 3.14 -15.46 5.12
N VAL A 50 1.95 -14.84 5.01
CA VAL A 50 0.71 -15.50 4.60
C VAL A 50 0.22 -14.91 3.29
N GLU A 51 -0.22 -15.77 2.37
CA GLU A 51 -0.89 -15.36 1.15
C GLU A 51 -2.40 -15.40 1.33
N VAL A 52 -3.08 -14.27 1.13
CA VAL A 52 -4.52 -14.15 1.27
C VAL A 52 -5.14 -13.74 -0.06
N PHE A 53 -6.18 -14.50 -0.44
CA PHE A 53 -7.01 -14.22 -1.60
C PHE A 53 -8.34 -13.64 -1.17
N LEU A 54 -8.73 -12.49 -1.75
CA LEU A 54 -10.01 -11.84 -1.46
C LEU A 54 -11.03 -12.16 -2.56
N THR A 55 -12.24 -12.49 -2.15
CA THR A 55 -13.39 -12.66 -3.02
C THR A 55 -14.63 -12.07 -2.38
N LYS A 56 -15.54 -11.52 -3.18
CA LYS A 56 -16.83 -11.00 -2.71
C LYS A 56 -17.86 -12.11 -2.64
N GLY A 57 -18.73 -12.10 -1.63
CA GLY A 57 -19.81 -13.04 -1.47
C GLY A 57 -20.99 -12.46 -0.67
N THR A 58 -22.01 -13.27 -0.48
CA THR A 58 -23.21 -12.91 0.32
C THR A 58 -23.02 -13.15 1.81
N GLU A 59 -22.10 -14.03 2.17
CA GLU A 59 -21.75 -14.36 3.56
C GLU A 59 -20.23 -14.30 3.72
N CYS A 60 -19.78 -13.90 4.91
CA CYS A 60 -18.35 -13.96 5.27
C CYS A 60 -17.90 -15.41 5.37
N GLY A 61 -16.70 -15.71 4.86
CA GLY A 61 -16.16 -17.05 4.84
C GLY A 61 -14.64 -17.06 4.84
N LEU A 62 -14.09 -18.17 5.32
CA LEU A 62 -12.66 -18.40 5.37
C LEU A 62 -12.34 -19.84 4.99
N GLU A 63 -11.45 -20.02 4.02
CA GLU A 63 -10.94 -21.31 3.58
C GLU A 63 -9.42 -21.28 3.65
N ILE A 64 -8.82 -22.24 4.34
CA ILE A 64 -7.38 -22.40 4.49
C ILE A 64 -6.93 -23.58 3.64
N GLU A 65 -6.03 -23.34 2.71
CA GLU A 65 -5.31 -24.38 1.97
C GLU A 65 -3.85 -24.37 2.40
N ALA A 66 -3.45 -25.37 3.17
CA ALA A 66 -2.12 -25.40 3.79
C ALA A 66 -1.60 -26.84 3.91
N ASP A 67 -0.28 -26.96 4.11
CA ASP A 67 0.29 -28.24 4.57
C ASP A 67 -0.41 -28.62 5.89
N ASP A 68 -0.78 -29.88 6.06
CA ASP A 68 -1.67 -30.37 7.12
C ASP A 68 -1.21 -30.00 8.53
N ASN A 69 0.09 -29.98 8.76
CA ASN A 69 0.69 -29.58 10.05
C ASN A 69 0.78 -28.06 10.25
N LEU A 70 0.34 -27.23 9.30
CA LEU A 70 0.39 -25.77 9.40
C LEU A 70 -0.95 -25.13 9.78
N HIS A 71 -2.06 -25.83 9.72
CA HIS A 71 -3.37 -25.28 10.08
C HIS A 71 -3.39 -24.73 11.50
N GLU A 72 -2.81 -25.45 12.47
CA GLU A 72 -2.69 -25.01 13.88
C GLU A 72 -1.69 -23.86 14.07
N ALA A 73 -0.83 -23.60 13.09
CA ALA A 73 0.10 -22.48 13.13
C ALA A 73 -0.52 -21.16 12.67
N ILE A 74 -1.76 -21.17 12.17
CA ILE A 74 -2.47 -19.97 11.71
C ILE A 74 -3.35 -19.46 12.85
N ASP A 75 -3.16 -18.20 13.21
CA ASP A 75 -3.93 -17.47 14.22
C ASP A 75 -4.99 -16.61 13.53
N ILE A 76 -6.26 -16.89 13.84
CA ILE A 76 -7.41 -16.19 13.26
C ILE A 76 -8.25 -15.68 14.42
N VAL A 77 -8.32 -14.35 14.55
CA VAL A 77 -9.01 -13.68 15.65
C VAL A 77 -9.90 -12.58 15.11
N LEU A 78 -11.17 -12.57 15.52
CA LEU A 78 -12.08 -11.46 15.27
C LEU A 78 -12.07 -10.52 16.48
N ASN A 79 -11.56 -9.31 16.28
CA ASN A 79 -11.53 -8.25 17.29
C ASN A 79 -12.51 -7.13 16.89
N GLY A 80 -13.69 -7.11 17.50
CA GLY A 80 -14.80 -6.25 17.05
C GLY A 80 -15.17 -6.57 15.62
N SER A 81 -15.01 -5.63 14.70
CA SER A 81 -15.28 -5.81 13.27
C SER A 81 -14.00 -6.07 12.42
N THR A 82 -12.87 -6.32 13.06
CA THR A 82 -11.58 -6.57 12.37
C THR A 82 -11.21 -8.05 12.47
N LEU A 83 -11.19 -8.73 11.34
CA LEU A 83 -10.64 -10.08 11.21
C LEU A 83 -9.12 -9.97 11.11
N ARG A 84 -8.41 -10.52 12.09
CA ARG A 84 -6.95 -10.56 12.12
C ARG A 84 -6.45 -11.96 11.79
N ILE A 85 -5.52 -12.05 10.85
CA ILE A 85 -4.87 -13.29 10.44
C ILE A 85 -3.36 -13.11 10.62
N ALA A 86 -2.76 -14.04 11.34
CA ALA A 86 -1.32 -14.08 11.59
C ALA A 86 -0.84 -15.53 11.65
N THR A 87 0.44 -15.75 11.88
CA THR A 87 0.97 -17.08 12.19
C THR A 87 1.49 -17.12 13.63
N LEU A 88 1.24 -18.19 14.35
CA LEU A 88 1.82 -18.45 15.67
C LEU A 88 3.29 -18.88 15.56
N LYS A 89 3.64 -19.53 14.44
CA LYS A 89 4.97 -20.08 14.17
C LYS A 89 5.48 -19.55 12.81
N ASN A 90 6.78 -19.52 12.65
CA ASN A 90 7.42 -19.15 11.39
C ASN A 90 7.51 -20.40 10.48
N ALA A 91 6.54 -20.56 9.59
CA ALA A 91 6.48 -21.67 8.65
C ALA A 91 7.53 -21.52 7.54
N PHE A 92 8.18 -22.63 7.21
CA PHE A 92 9.16 -22.66 6.11
C PHE A 92 9.12 -24.01 5.37
N GLY A 93 9.60 -23.99 4.14
CA GLY A 93 9.73 -25.21 3.36
C GLY A 93 8.39 -25.95 3.13
N PHE A 94 7.26 -25.25 3.18
CA PHE A 94 5.93 -25.79 2.89
C PHE A 94 5.65 -25.86 1.39
N LYS A 95 4.62 -26.61 1.01
CA LYS A 95 4.10 -26.67 -0.36
C LYS A 95 3.00 -25.63 -0.58
N LYS A 96 2.15 -25.41 0.44
CA LYS A 96 1.05 -24.46 0.39
C LYS A 96 0.82 -23.82 1.78
N LEU A 97 0.52 -22.54 1.79
CA LEU A 97 0.01 -21.78 2.92
C LEU A 97 -0.75 -20.56 2.39
N SER A 98 -2.01 -20.72 2.12
CA SER A 98 -2.87 -19.66 1.59
C SER A 98 -4.24 -19.68 2.23
N ILE A 99 -4.87 -18.51 2.29
CA ILE A 99 -6.18 -18.33 2.89
C ILE A 99 -7.06 -17.57 1.91
N ARG A 100 -8.23 -18.11 1.63
CA ARG A 100 -9.27 -17.41 0.87
C ARG A 100 -10.25 -16.78 1.83
N ILE A 101 -10.49 -15.48 1.69
CA ILE A 101 -11.43 -14.69 2.49
C ILE A 101 -12.57 -14.24 1.60
N THR A 102 -13.79 -14.56 2.01
CA THR A 102 -15.00 -14.03 1.41
C THR A 102 -15.49 -12.86 2.25
N TYR A 103 -15.63 -11.67 1.64
CA TYR A 103 -16.12 -10.46 2.28
C TYR A 103 -17.45 -10.02 1.68
N LYS A 104 -18.20 -9.16 2.40
CA LYS A 104 -19.49 -8.61 2.00
C LYS A 104 -19.40 -7.14 1.56
N ASP A 105 -20.54 -6.54 1.19
CA ASP A 105 -20.63 -5.15 0.72
C ASP A 105 -20.19 -4.09 1.74
N ASP A 106 -20.24 -4.40 3.03
CA ASP A 106 -19.82 -3.50 4.11
C ASP A 106 -18.32 -3.54 4.43
N PHE A 107 -17.53 -4.22 3.61
CA PHE A 107 -16.06 -4.29 3.74
C PHE A 107 -15.40 -2.93 3.46
N LYS A 108 -14.52 -2.47 4.35
CA LYS A 108 -14.00 -1.08 4.35
C LYS A 108 -12.50 -0.97 4.27
N SER A 109 -11.76 -1.91 4.88
CA SER A 109 -10.31 -1.74 4.97
C SER A 109 -9.53 -3.04 5.05
N VAL A 110 -8.30 -2.97 4.50
CA VAL A 110 -7.32 -4.05 4.56
C VAL A 110 -5.98 -3.48 5.03
N ILE A 111 -5.40 -4.08 6.05
CA ILE A 111 -4.07 -3.78 6.56
C ILE A 111 -3.16 -4.98 6.29
N VAL A 112 -2.02 -4.76 5.66
CA VAL A 112 -1.07 -5.82 5.27
C VAL A 112 0.30 -5.49 5.83
N ARG A 113 0.88 -6.41 6.59
CA ARG A 113 2.16 -6.19 7.30
C ARG A 113 3.14 -7.33 7.09
N ASN A 114 4.38 -7.06 7.44
CA ASN A 114 5.51 -7.97 7.39
C ASN A 114 5.77 -8.45 5.95
N GLU A 115 5.55 -9.72 5.65
CA GLU A 115 5.75 -10.30 4.31
C GLU A 115 4.43 -10.81 3.69
N ALA A 116 3.28 -10.44 4.30
CA ALA A 116 1.98 -10.87 3.83
C ALA A 116 1.70 -10.39 2.39
N THR A 117 0.96 -11.21 1.66
CA THR A 117 0.53 -10.91 0.30
C THR A 117 -0.99 -10.96 0.22
N ILE A 118 -1.59 -9.90 -0.33
CA ILE A 118 -3.03 -9.85 -0.64
C ILE A 118 -3.22 -9.84 -2.15
N THR A 119 -4.10 -10.70 -2.63
CA THR A 119 -4.51 -10.76 -4.03
C THR A 119 -6.04 -10.76 -4.11
N ALA A 120 -6.63 -9.77 -4.79
CA ALA A 120 -8.05 -9.81 -5.11
C ALA A 120 -8.29 -10.72 -6.33
N LEU A 121 -9.11 -11.76 -6.18
CA LEU A 121 -9.43 -12.70 -7.26
C LEU A 121 -10.39 -12.11 -8.31
N SER A 122 -11.14 -11.10 -7.94
CA SER A 122 -12.05 -10.34 -8.80
C SER A 122 -11.93 -8.85 -8.51
N GLU A 123 -12.52 -8.02 -9.36
CA GLU A 123 -12.62 -6.59 -9.11
C GLU A 123 -13.39 -6.32 -7.80
N ILE A 124 -12.80 -5.53 -6.91
CA ILE A 124 -13.44 -5.11 -5.67
C ILE A 124 -14.38 -3.96 -5.98
N GLU A 125 -15.68 -4.21 -5.96
CA GLU A 125 -16.71 -3.19 -6.16
C GLU A 125 -17.35 -2.81 -4.83
N LEU A 126 -16.99 -1.62 -4.30
CA LEU A 126 -17.43 -1.06 -3.02
C LEU A 126 -17.56 0.46 -3.14
N ASP A 127 -18.38 1.10 -2.33
CA ASP A 127 -18.46 2.56 -2.30
C ASP A 127 -17.14 3.19 -1.85
N ALA A 128 -16.54 2.66 -0.81
CA ALA A 128 -15.24 3.12 -0.31
C ALA A 128 -14.39 1.94 0.16
N ILE A 129 -13.10 1.95 -0.18
CA ILE A 129 -12.14 0.95 0.27
C ILE A 129 -10.78 1.58 0.58
N THR A 130 -10.18 1.17 1.70
CA THR A 130 -8.85 1.61 2.13
C THR A 130 -7.90 0.43 2.25
N PHE A 131 -6.75 0.52 1.58
CA PHE A 131 -5.63 -0.40 1.75
C PHE A 131 -4.47 0.28 2.45
N LYS A 132 -3.87 -0.40 3.42
CA LYS A 132 -2.65 0.03 4.10
C LYS A 132 -1.62 -1.07 4.07
N THR A 133 -0.45 -0.80 3.53
CA THR A 133 0.63 -1.79 3.39
C THR A 133 1.90 -1.31 4.06
N TYR A 134 2.56 -2.18 4.81
CA TYR A 134 3.73 -1.89 5.61
C TYR A 134 4.80 -2.96 5.42
N ASP A 135 6.01 -2.68 5.90
CA ASP A 135 7.14 -3.61 5.89
C ASP A 135 7.50 -4.10 4.48
N SER A 136 7.50 -5.40 4.23
CA SER A 136 7.79 -6.02 2.93
C SER A 136 6.55 -6.63 2.29
N SER A 137 5.35 -6.18 2.70
CA SER A 137 4.08 -6.72 2.21
C SER A 137 3.82 -6.41 0.74
N LYS A 138 2.93 -7.19 0.14
CA LYS A 138 2.55 -7.07 -1.26
C LYS A 138 1.03 -6.99 -1.43
N LEU A 139 0.59 -6.19 -2.41
CA LEU A 139 -0.83 -6.00 -2.72
C LEU A 139 -1.06 -6.07 -4.23
N PHE A 140 -1.99 -6.92 -4.67
CA PHE A 140 -2.42 -7.07 -6.06
C PHE A 140 -3.93 -6.92 -6.13
N VAL A 141 -4.43 -5.78 -6.64
CA VAL A 141 -5.84 -5.43 -6.56
C VAL A 141 -6.35 -4.76 -7.84
N ASN A 142 -7.51 -5.23 -8.29
CA ASN A 142 -8.38 -4.49 -9.20
C ASN A 142 -9.57 -3.94 -8.40
N SER A 143 -9.89 -2.64 -8.54
CA SER A 143 -10.99 -2.03 -7.78
C SER A 143 -11.80 -1.03 -8.60
N LYS A 144 -13.09 -0.94 -8.26
CA LYS A 144 -14.01 0.08 -8.71
C LYS A 144 -14.77 0.61 -7.51
N SER A 145 -14.67 1.92 -7.23
CA SER A 145 -15.25 2.52 -6.03
C SER A 145 -15.61 3.99 -6.26
N THR A 146 -16.38 4.58 -5.36
CA THR A 146 -16.52 6.04 -5.31
C THR A 146 -15.29 6.67 -4.68
N GLU A 147 -14.79 6.08 -3.57
CA GLU A 147 -13.56 6.53 -2.90
C GLU A 147 -12.57 5.38 -2.76
N PHE A 148 -11.34 5.59 -3.23
CA PHE A 148 -10.23 4.66 -3.10
C PHE A 148 -9.08 5.29 -2.32
N THR A 149 -8.59 4.62 -1.28
CA THR A 149 -7.43 5.08 -0.51
C THR A 149 -6.36 3.99 -0.43
N LEU A 150 -5.11 4.35 -0.74
CA LEU A 150 -3.94 3.48 -0.61
C LEU A 150 -2.85 4.19 0.18
N ILE A 151 -2.41 3.60 1.27
CA ILE A 151 -1.28 4.06 2.08
C ILE A 151 -0.21 2.98 2.07
N MET A 152 0.99 3.33 1.61
CA MET A 152 2.12 2.40 1.52
C MET A 152 3.32 2.95 2.26
N ASP A 153 3.93 2.13 3.07
CA ASP A 153 5.13 2.49 3.83
C ASP A 153 6.19 1.38 3.77
N ASP A 154 7.39 1.67 4.28
CA ASP A 154 8.54 0.78 4.34
C ASP A 154 9.03 0.29 2.96
N LYS A 155 9.05 -1.01 2.74
CA LYS A 155 9.47 -1.67 1.50
C LYS A 155 8.29 -2.33 0.77
N SER A 156 7.06 -1.92 1.13
CA SER A 156 5.85 -2.52 0.57
C SER A 156 5.77 -2.29 -0.94
N LYS A 157 5.10 -3.21 -1.62
CA LYS A 157 4.90 -3.16 -3.08
C LYS A 157 3.43 -3.36 -3.42
N ALA A 158 2.94 -2.61 -4.41
CA ALA A 158 1.60 -2.85 -4.93
C ALA A 158 1.55 -2.78 -6.45
N GLU A 159 0.68 -3.61 -7.02
CA GLU A 159 0.18 -3.48 -8.38
C GLU A 159 -1.33 -3.26 -8.32
N LEU A 160 -1.78 -2.17 -8.90
CA LEU A 160 -3.15 -1.68 -8.75
C LEU A 160 -3.76 -1.34 -10.11
N ASN A 161 -5.00 -1.75 -10.33
CA ASN A 161 -5.87 -1.18 -11.34
C ASN A 161 -7.09 -0.62 -10.62
N SER A 162 -7.29 0.70 -10.64
CA SER A 162 -8.36 1.34 -9.89
C SER A 162 -9.14 2.33 -10.74
N LYS A 163 -10.47 2.23 -10.65
CA LYS A 163 -11.42 3.20 -11.19
C LYS A 163 -12.18 3.80 -10.02
N ALA A 164 -12.07 5.12 -9.81
CA ALA A 164 -12.76 5.80 -8.71
C ALA A 164 -13.11 7.25 -9.05
N ASP A 165 -14.11 7.82 -8.39
CA ASP A 165 -14.33 9.26 -8.48
C ASP A 165 -13.19 10.00 -7.76
N LYS A 166 -12.84 9.56 -6.56
CA LYS A 166 -11.77 10.14 -5.75
C LYS A 166 -10.75 9.08 -5.35
N THR A 167 -9.50 9.32 -5.69
CA THR A 167 -8.37 8.46 -5.35
C THR A 167 -7.38 9.21 -4.48
N THR A 168 -7.00 8.63 -3.35
CA THR A 168 -5.95 9.17 -2.46
C THR A 168 -4.86 8.14 -2.29
N ILE A 169 -3.63 8.49 -2.62
CA ILE A 169 -2.46 7.60 -2.53
C ILE A 169 -1.35 8.31 -1.75
N THR A 170 -0.81 7.63 -0.76
CA THR A 170 0.37 8.09 -0.01
C THR A 170 1.44 7.01 -0.02
N LEU A 171 2.65 7.34 -0.48
CA LEU A 171 3.81 6.46 -0.45
C LEU A 171 4.91 7.07 0.42
N SER A 172 5.55 6.27 1.25
CA SER A 172 6.70 6.71 2.04
C SER A 172 7.82 5.66 2.11
N LYS A 173 8.98 6.08 2.58
CA LYS A 173 10.24 5.31 2.66
C LYS A 173 10.68 4.77 1.30
N THR A 174 10.63 3.46 1.09
CA THR A 174 11.05 2.81 -0.17
C THR A 174 9.90 2.02 -0.81
N ALA A 175 8.66 2.42 -0.50
CA ALA A 175 7.46 1.82 -1.08
C ALA A 175 7.43 1.98 -2.60
N LYS A 176 6.93 0.96 -3.30
CA LYS A 176 6.87 0.94 -4.77
C LYS A 176 5.49 0.61 -5.27
N LEU A 177 4.94 1.48 -6.11
CA LEU A 177 3.61 1.32 -6.71
C LEU A 177 3.70 1.28 -8.23
N LYS A 178 3.03 0.28 -8.83
CA LYS A 178 2.65 0.30 -10.24
C LYS A 178 1.13 0.35 -10.31
N ALA A 179 0.57 1.31 -11.07
CA ALA A 179 -0.86 1.44 -11.14
C ALA A 179 -1.38 1.91 -12.49
N LEU A 180 -2.54 1.36 -12.87
CA LEU A 180 -3.41 1.91 -13.89
C LEU A 180 -4.59 2.59 -13.19
N LEU A 181 -4.72 3.91 -13.35
CA LEU A 181 -5.71 4.71 -12.63
C LEU A 181 -6.68 5.41 -13.58
N THR A 182 -7.95 5.35 -13.25
CA THR A 182 -8.97 6.23 -13.83
C THR A 182 -9.69 6.93 -12.69
N SER A 183 -9.57 8.28 -12.60
CA SER A 183 -10.16 9.04 -11.50
C SER A 183 -10.57 10.44 -11.93
N LYS A 184 -11.61 11.00 -11.27
CA LYS A 184 -11.86 12.44 -11.39
C LYS A 184 -10.80 13.21 -10.63
N ASP A 185 -10.63 12.90 -9.35
CA ASP A 185 -9.72 13.59 -8.47
C ASP A 185 -8.68 12.61 -7.91
N LEU A 186 -7.42 12.81 -8.27
CA LEU A 186 -6.28 12.06 -7.74
C LEU A 186 -5.44 12.95 -6.84
N THR A 187 -5.35 12.61 -5.56
CA THR A 187 -4.36 13.17 -4.63
C THR A 187 -3.26 12.15 -4.40
N PHE A 188 -2.01 12.54 -4.69
CA PHE A 188 -0.88 11.63 -4.62
C PHE A 188 0.30 12.27 -3.87
N ASP A 189 0.57 11.78 -2.68
CA ASP A 189 1.67 12.25 -1.86
C ASP A 189 2.80 11.21 -1.81
N MET A 190 4.03 11.64 -2.09
CA MET A 190 5.20 10.76 -2.10
C MET A 190 6.34 11.37 -1.28
N TYR A 191 6.89 10.57 -0.40
CA TYR A 191 7.93 10.96 0.53
C TYR A 191 9.13 10.03 0.49
N GLN A 192 10.30 10.56 0.80
CA GLN A 192 11.57 9.83 0.91
C GLN A 192 11.95 9.16 -0.44
N LYS A 193 12.36 7.90 -0.42
CA LYS A 193 12.80 7.17 -1.62
C LYS A 193 11.68 6.32 -2.23
N SER A 194 10.43 6.77 -2.09
CA SER A 194 9.30 6.06 -2.70
C SER A 194 9.31 6.22 -4.22
N GLU A 195 8.85 5.20 -4.92
CA GLU A 195 8.82 5.15 -6.37
C GLU A 195 7.43 4.78 -6.87
N SER A 196 6.97 5.45 -7.94
CA SER A 196 5.73 5.08 -8.60
C SER A 196 5.86 5.08 -10.12
N GLU A 197 5.13 4.16 -10.77
CA GLU A 197 4.89 4.11 -12.21
C GLU A 197 3.39 4.06 -12.43
N ILE A 198 2.83 5.17 -12.96
CA ILE A 198 1.39 5.38 -13.05
C ILE A 198 0.99 5.59 -14.50
N GLU A 199 -0.04 4.88 -14.92
CA GLU A 199 -0.66 4.97 -16.23
C GLU A 199 -2.17 5.26 -16.08
N GLY A 200 -2.83 5.71 -17.15
CA GLY A 200 -4.28 5.94 -17.21
C GLY A 200 -4.68 7.39 -17.40
N ASP A 201 -5.86 7.75 -16.88
CA ASP A 201 -6.47 9.06 -17.13
C ASP A 201 -7.10 9.64 -15.86
N VAL A 202 -6.81 10.91 -15.57
CA VAL A 202 -7.42 11.64 -14.45
C VAL A 202 -7.84 13.05 -14.87
N GLN A 203 -8.90 13.59 -14.28
CA GLN A 203 -9.29 14.96 -14.55
C GLN A 203 -8.40 15.95 -13.80
N ASN A 204 -8.27 15.77 -12.49
CA ASN A 204 -7.49 16.65 -11.64
C ASN A 204 -6.46 15.83 -10.85
N LEU A 205 -5.20 16.22 -10.99
CA LEU A 205 -4.07 15.65 -10.26
C LEU A 205 -3.56 16.66 -9.23
N LYS A 206 -3.52 16.28 -7.95
CA LYS A 206 -2.72 16.95 -6.92
C LYS A 206 -1.56 16.04 -6.56
N LEU A 207 -0.34 16.48 -6.85
CA LEU A 207 0.87 15.69 -6.65
C LEU A 207 1.84 16.43 -5.74
N ARG A 208 2.24 15.79 -4.66
CA ARG A 208 3.32 16.27 -3.81
C ARG A 208 4.47 15.26 -3.76
N LEU A 209 5.67 15.75 -4.01
CA LEU A 209 6.91 14.97 -3.96
C LEU A 209 7.91 15.63 -3.03
N ASP A 210 8.52 14.85 -2.15
CA ASP A 210 9.55 15.32 -1.23
C ASP A 210 10.61 14.24 -0.99
N ASN A 211 11.85 14.64 -0.67
CA ASN A 211 12.93 13.77 -0.17
C ASN A 211 13.33 12.59 -1.06
N ASN A 212 13.69 12.79 -2.32
CA ASN A 212 14.10 11.75 -3.28
C ASN A 212 12.97 10.86 -3.82
N ALA A 213 11.71 11.28 -3.69
CA ALA A 213 10.60 10.59 -4.30
C ALA A 213 10.69 10.64 -5.84
N LYS A 214 10.28 9.54 -6.50
CA LYS A 214 10.29 9.42 -7.95
C LYS A 214 8.91 9.06 -8.48
N PHE A 215 8.29 9.99 -9.22
CA PHE A 215 7.00 9.80 -9.88
C PHE A 215 7.17 9.64 -11.38
N THR A 216 6.80 8.50 -11.93
CA THR A 216 6.79 8.23 -13.36
C THR A 216 5.35 8.19 -13.86
N GLY A 217 4.86 9.34 -14.36
CA GLY A 217 3.49 9.53 -14.83
C GLY A 217 3.39 9.98 -16.28
N LYS A 218 4.41 9.73 -17.12
CA LYS A 218 4.37 10.10 -18.55
C LYS A 218 3.24 9.43 -19.35
N LYS A 219 2.69 8.33 -18.84
CA LYS A 219 1.55 7.60 -19.39
C LYS A 219 0.24 7.83 -18.60
N LEU A 220 0.25 8.70 -17.60
CA LEU A 220 -0.93 9.17 -16.89
C LEU A 220 -1.34 10.51 -17.49
N THR A 221 -2.40 10.55 -18.29
CA THR A 221 -2.94 11.80 -18.80
C THR A 221 -3.74 12.50 -17.71
N SER A 222 -3.33 13.68 -17.29
CA SER A 222 -4.11 14.55 -16.42
C SER A 222 -4.61 15.78 -17.20
N ARG A 223 -5.86 16.15 -17.01
CA ARG A 223 -6.39 17.38 -17.62
C ARG A 223 -5.80 18.60 -16.94
N ASN A 224 -5.89 18.65 -15.62
CA ASN A 224 -5.30 19.68 -14.77
C ASN A 224 -4.38 19.04 -13.74
N ALA A 225 -3.26 19.70 -13.45
CA ALA A 225 -2.34 19.24 -12.42
C ALA A 225 -1.88 20.41 -11.53
N GLU A 226 -1.87 20.16 -10.24
CA GLU A 226 -1.21 21.00 -9.23
C GLU A 226 -0.08 20.17 -8.61
N VAL A 227 1.16 20.66 -8.76
CA VAL A 227 2.35 19.87 -8.44
C VAL A 227 3.27 20.65 -7.51
N ILE A 228 3.62 20.06 -6.39
CA ILE A 228 4.64 20.54 -5.47
C ILE A 228 5.79 19.53 -5.47
N SER A 229 6.99 19.96 -5.82
CA SER A 229 8.18 19.12 -5.95
C SER A 229 9.34 19.75 -5.20
N GLU A 230 9.79 19.11 -4.12
CA GLU A 230 10.78 19.66 -3.19
C GLU A 230 11.98 18.72 -3.02
N ALA A 231 13.13 19.28 -2.65
CA ALA A 231 14.38 18.56 -2.40
C ALA A 231 14.97 17.85 -3.66
N TYR A 232 15.21 16.53 -3.62
CA TYR A 232 15.85 15.75 -4.71
C TYR A 232 14.83 14.85 -5.40
N THR A 233 13.78 15.41 -5.96
CA THR A 233 12.67 14.64 -6.53
C THR A 233 12.75 14.58 -8.04
N ASN A 234 12.18 13.52 -8.61
CA ASN A 234 12.07 13.35 -10.06
C ASN A 234 10.61 13.10 -10.43
N ALA A 235 10.07 13.88 -11.34
CA ALA A 235 8.71 13.71 -11.85
C ALA A 235 8.66 13.67 -13.36
N SER A 236 7.88 12.76 -13.94
CA SER A 236 7.44 12.87 -15.32
C SER A 236 5.93 12.99 -15.38
N LEU A 237 5.41 14.04 -16.00
CA LEU A 237 4.00 14.44 -15.99
C LEU A 237 3.48 14.56 -17.41
N ASN A 238 2.27 14.08 -17.67
CA ASN A 238 1.57 14.33 -18.93
C ASN A 238 0.28 15.09 -18.63
N VAL A 239 0.25 16.38 -18.97
CA VAL A 239 -0.84 17.31 -18.65
C VAL A 239 -1.39 17.90 -19.93
N SER A 240 -2.69 17.91 -20.12
CA SER A 240 -3.32 18.36 -21.35
C SER A 240 -3.78 19.83 -21.35
N GLU A 241 -4.16 20.41 -20.21
CA GLU A 241 -4.69 21.78 -20.17
C GLU A 241 -3.91 22.71 -19.23
N ASN A 242 -3.90 22.48 -17.94
CA ASN A 242 -3.31 23.42 -16.98
C ASN A 242 -2.37 22.71 -15.99
N LEU A 243 -1.18 23.26 -15.83
CA LEU A 243 -0.21 22.85 -14.82
C LEU A 243 0.11 24.03 -13.91
N ILE A 244 -0.20 23.92 -12.63
CA ILE A 244 0.30 24.81 -11.57
C ILE A 244 1.50 24.10 -10.95
N LEU A 245 2.66 24.76 -10.89
CA LEU A 245 3.90 24.15 -10.44
C LEU A 245 4.59 24.98 -9.37
N GLU A 246 4.90 24.33 -8.25
CA GLU A 246 5.88 24.78 -7.28
C GLU A 246 7.05 23.81 -7.24
N ALA A 247 8.27 24.31 -7.46
CA ALA A 247 9.47 23.47 -7.45
C ALA A 247 10.61 24.16 -6.69
N SER A 248 11.35 23.38 -5.90
CA SER A 248 12.50 23.84 -5.13
C SER A 248 13.55 22.73 -4.92
N GLY A 249 14.71 23.11 -4.39
CA GLY A 249 15.82 22.20 -4.16
C GLY A 249 16.48 21.76 -5.47
N LYS A 250 16.67 20.46 -5.66
CA LYS A 250 17.18 19.84 -6.88
C LYS A 250 16.13 18.96 -7.55
N SER A 251 14.88 19.45 -7.59
CA SER A 251 13.81 18.74 -8.24
C SER A 251 13.95 18.80 -9.77
N GLU A 252 13.73 17.67 -10.44
CA GLU A 252 13.74 17.55 -11.89
C GLU A 252 12.34 17.15 -12.39
N ILE A 253 11.73 18.00 -13.21
CA ILE A 253 10.38 17.80 -13.71
C ILE A 253 10.38 17.73 -15.24
N GLU A 254 10.02 16.56 -15.79
CA GLU A 254 9.76 16.37 -17.19
C GLU A 254 8.27 16.53 -17.48
N VAL A 255 7.90 17.37 -18.43
CA VAL A 255 6.50 17.66 -18.75
C VAL A 255 6.20 17.33 -20.21
N TYR A 256 5.20 16.49 -20.40
CA TYR A 256 4.63 16.08 -21.68
C TYR A 256 3.24 16.73 -21.86
N GLY A 257 2.74 16.81 -23.10
CA GLY A 257 1.44 17.46 -23.40
C GLY A 257 1.59 18.94 -23.77
N ASP A 258 0.50 19.64 -24.10
CA ASP A 258 0.48 21.03 -24.58
C ASP A 258 -0.20 22.00 -23.59
N GLN A 259 0.00 21.77 -22.32
CA GLN A 259 -0.60 22.51 -21.23
C GLN A 259 -0.08 23.95 -21.09
N LYS A 260 -0.92 24.82 -20.54
CA LYS A 260 -0.50 26.09 -19.96
C LYS A 260 0.18 25.84 -18.63
N ILE A 261 1.36 26.43 -18.42
CA ILE A 261 2.14 26.29 -17.17
C ILE A 261 2.07 27.60 -16.40
N ASP A 262 1.68 27.53 -15.13
CA ASP A 262 1.71 28.61 -14.15
C ASP A 262 2.73 28.25 -13.06
N LEU A 263 3.87 28.95 -13.04
CA LEU A 263 4.94 28.75 -12.07
C LEU A 263 4.67 29.65 -10.85
N LYS A 264 4.19 29.08 -9.74
CA LYS A 264 3.98 29.81 -8.50
C LYS A 264 5.27 30.00 -7.70
N ARG A 265 6.11 28.98 -7.71
CA ARG A 265 7.43 29.00 -7.09
C ARG A 265 8.39 28.15 -7.91
N PHE A 266 9.51 28.71 -8.28
CA PHE A 266 10.56 27.98 -9.01
C PHE A 266 11.92 28.52 -8.59
N VAL A 267 12.58 27.84 -7.65
CA VAL A 267 13.75 28.36 -6.93
C VAL A 267 14.82 27.28 -6.77
N ASP A 268 15.99 27.70 -6.30
CA ASP A 268 17.18 26.87 -6.11
C ASP A 268 17.70 26.25 -7.43
N ASN A 269 17.94 24.95 -7.46
CA ASN A 269 18.42 24.21 -8.62
C ASN A 269 17.31 23.37 -9.27
N ALA A 270 16.06 23.78 -9.16
CA ALA A 270 14.95 23.09 -9.81
C ALA A 270 15.08 23.17 -11.33
N VAL A 271 14.74 22.08 -12.01
CA VAL A 271 14.82 21.96 -13.48
C VAL A 271 13.48 21.54 -14.05
N LEU A 272 12.99 22.29 -15.04
CA LEU A 272 11.79 21.98 -15.78
C LEU A 272 12.15 21.71 -17.26
N MET A 273 11.78 20.54 -17.76
CA MET A 273 12.10 20.09 -19.10
C MET A 273 10.82 19.77 -19.88
N LYS A 274 10.55 20.48 -20.97
CA LYS A 274 9.49 20.09 -21.91
C LYS A 274 9.98 18.92 -22.76
N LYS A 275 9.18 17.86 -22.84
CA LYS A 275 9.45 16.68 -23.64
C LYS A 275 8.41 16.51 -24.73
N PRO A 276 8.78 16.00 -25.92
CA PRO A 276 7.81 15.72 -26.97
C PRO A 276 6.87 14.59 -26.54
N THR A 277 5.58 14.76 -26.81
CA THR A 277 4.62 13.66 -26.83
C THR A 277 4.89 12.83 -28.08
N LYS A 278 5.17 11.53 -27.89
CA LYS A 278 5.33 10.60 -29.03
C LYS A 278 3.99 10.21 -29.59
#